data_341614885b5e54c772e846592b3dd71c
#
_entry.id   341614885b5e54c772e846592b3dd71c
#
_cell.length_a   1.000
_cell.length_b   1.000
_cell.length_c   1.000
_cell.angle_alpha   90.00
_cell.angle_beta   90.00
_cell.angle_gamma   90.00
#
_symmetry.space_group_name_H-M   'P 1'
#
loop_
_entity.id
_entity.type
_entity.pdbx_description
1 polymer ?
#
loop_
_entity_poly.entity_id
_entity_poly.type
_entity_poly.pdbx_seq_one_letter_code
_entity_poly.pdbx_strand_id
1 'polypeptide(L)'
;MTDEVAISSGLSEEEAKKRAVKGYCVYDWGKSSFETSVVTAILPAWVAYLFLEANGLTGNILGIEMTADAIWSYAITIAALSVAIVSPSFGIIADRRAIKMWWLKILTWLGAGGTLLLAFAPLLPISTQWVWLIVMFVFANIGLNGAGVFYNALLPHMGEDDEKDAISNRAFAYGYLGGGLLLLVHLGMVMLLSLIHISEPTRPY
;
A
#
# COMPACT_ATOMS: atom_id res chain seq x y z
N MET A 1 16.23 -21.88 0.09
CA MET A 1 14.77 -21.56 0.06
C MET A 1 14.05 -22.38 -1.01
N THR A 2 14.56 -22.43 -2.23
CA THR A 2 14.01 -23.29 -3.30
C THR A 2 14.05 -24.77 -2.94
N ASP A 3 15.15 -25.26 -2.39
CA ASP A 3 15.36 -26.66 -1.99
C ASP A 3 14.44 -27.09 -0.84
N GLU A 4 14.27 -26.26 0.18
CA GLU A 4 13.34 -26.55 1.30
C GLU A 4 11.88 -26.55 0.85
N VAL A 5 11.50 -25.63 -0.07
CA VAL A 5 10.15 -25.60 -0.65
C VAL A 5 9.93 -26.80 -1.58
N ALA A 6 10.92 -27.19 -2.37
CA ALA A 6 10.85 -28.36 -3.22
C ALA A 6 10.64 -29.64 -2.39
N ILE A 7 11.44 -29.84 -1.33
CA ILE A 7 11.32 -31.01 -0.43
C ILE A 7 9.96 -31.03 0.28
N SER A 8 9.47 -29.91 0.77
CA SER A 8 8.20 -29.83 1.51
C SER A 8 6.96 -29.92 0.63
N SER A 9 7.04 -29.59 -0.66
CA SER A 9 5.92 -29.54 -1.59
C SER A 9 5.91 -30.68 -2.63
N GLY A 10 6.94 -31.51 -2.70
CA GLY A 10 7.10 -32.58 -3.70
C GLY A 10 7.28 -32.04 -5.14
N LEU A 11 7.66 -30.77 -5.29
CA LEU A 11 7.93 -30.10 -6.56
C LEU A 11 9.40 -30.30 -6.96
N SER A 12 9.69 -30.29 -8.26
CA SER A 12 11.07 -30.17 -8.74
C SER A 12 11.65 -28.81 -8.36
N GLU A 13 12.97 -28.70 -8.24
CA GLU A 13 13.66 -27.43 -7.93
C GLU A 13 13.29 -26.32 -8.92
N GLU A 14 13.16 -26.65 -10.20
CA GLU A 14 12.77 -25.70 -11.24
C GLU A 14 11.32 -25.21 -11.06
N GLU A 15 10.40 -26.08 -10.70
CA GLU A 15 9.01 -25.73 -10.41
C GLU A 15 8.91 -24.88 -9.15
N ALA A 16 9.67 -25.19 -8.10
CA ALA A 16 9.75 -24.41 -6.88
C ALA A 16 10.29 -22.99 -7.16
N LYS A 17 11.33 -22.85 -7.98
CA LYS A 17 11.89 -21.58 -8.42
C LYS A 17 10.86 -20.75 -9.21
N LYS A 18 10.20 -21.35 -10.20
CA LYS A 18 9.15 -20.68 -10.99
C LYS A 18 8.00 -20.19 -10.10
N ARG A 19 7.60 -20.99 -9.12
CA ARG A 19 6.54 -20.62 -8.16
C ARG A 19 6.98 -19.47 -7.26
N ALA A 20 8.23 -19.48 -6.78
CA ALA A 20 8.79 -18.41 -5.95
C ALA A 20 8.84 -17.06 -6.72
N VAL A 21 9.37 -17.08 -7.96
CA VAL A 21 9.45 -15.90 -8.84
C VAL A 21 8.05 -15.37 -9.16
N LYS A 22 7.08 -16.25 -9.46
CA LYS A 22 5.70 -15.85 -9.67
C LYS A 22 5.10 -15.18 -8.44
N GLY A 23 5.32 -15.74 -7.25
CA GLY A 23 4.87 -15.16 -5.98
C GLY A 23 5.47 -13.78 -5.72
N TYR A 24 6.76 -13.61 -6.03
CA TYR A 24 7.48 -12.35 -5.94
C TYR A 24 6.84 -11.27 -6.85
N CYS A 25 6.57 -11.60 -8.11
CA CYS A 25 5.92 -10.67 -9.04
C CYS A 25 4.47 -10.34 -8.64
N VAL A 26 3.69 -11.32 -8.17
CA VAL A 26 2.30 -11.10 -7.72
C VAL A 26 2.25 -10.25 -6.45
N TYR A 27 3.24 -10.37 -5.57
CA TYR A 27 3.34 -9.49 -4.41
C TYR A 27 3.51 -8.02 -4.82
N ASP A 28 4.38 -7.75 -5.81
CA ASP A 28 4.60 -6.40 -6.32
C ASP A 28 3.35 -5.81 -6.98
N TRP A 29 2.58 -6.64 -7.70
CA TRP A 29 1.26 -6.27 -8.20
C TRP A 29 0.35 -5.71 -7.10
N GLY A 30 0.21 -6.44 -5.99
CA GLY A 30 -0.65 -6.04 -4.87
C GLY A 30 -0.14 -4.77 -4.17
N LYS A 31 1.16 -4.67 -3.93
CA LYS A 31 1.79 -3.51 -3.28
C LYS A 31 1.66 -2.25 -4.14
N SER A 32 1.96 -2.33 -5.42
CA SER A 32 1.88 -1.19 -6.35
C SER A 32 0.44 -0.70 -6.54
N SER A 33 -0.55 -1.59 -6.43
CA SER A 33 -1.97 -1.23 -6.44
C SER A 33 -2.32 -0.28 -5.29
N PHE A 34 -1.80 -0.52 -4.08
CA PHE A 34 -1.96 0.40 -2.95
C PHE A 34 -1.27 1.74 -3.22
N GLU A 35 -0.02 1.74 -3.65
CA GLU A 35 0.75 2.97 -3.87
C GLU A 35 0.11 3.86 -4.94
N THR A 36 -0.31 3.28 -6.06
CA THR A 36 -0.88 4.05 -7.18
C THR A 36 -2.29 4.54 -6.88
N SER A 37 -3.18 3.67 -6.43
CA SER A 37 -4.58 4.03 -6.26
C SER A 37 -4.86 4.70 -4.92
N VAL A 38 -4.38 4.12 -3.82
CA VAL A 38 -4.71 4.62 -2.48
C VAL A 38 -3.88 5.84 -2.15
N VAL A 39 -2.54 5.72 -2.20
CA VAL A 39 -1.63 6.78 -1.75
C VAL A 39 -1.62 7.99 -2.69
N THR A 40 -1.62 7.74 -4.00
CA THR A 40 -1.40 8.81 -4.98
C THR A 40 -2.70 9.43 -5.51
N ALA A 41 -3.76 8.64 -5.69
CA ALA A 41 -4.96 9.13 -6.38
C ALA A 41 -6.14 9.39 -5.43
N ILE A 42 -6.60 8.39 -4.69
CA ILE A 42 -7.90 8.46 -4.02
C ILE A 42 -7.80 9.12 -2.65
N LEU A 43 -6.88 8.66 -1.82
CA LEU A 43 -6.85 9.05 -0.42
C LEU A 43 -6.50 10.53 -0.19
N PRO A 44 -5.56 11.15 -0.93
CA PRO A 44 -5.31 12.58 -0.81
C PRO A 44 -6.55 13.43 -1.07
N ALA A 45 -7.27 13.11 -2.15
CA ALA A 45 -8.49 13.81 -2.52
C ALA A 45 -9.61 13.61 -1.48
N TRP A 46 -9.76 12.38 -0.96
CA TRP A 46 -10.77 12.09 0.05
C TRP A 46 -10.47 12.75 1.40
N VAL A 47 -9.21 12.72 1.83
CA VAL A 47 -8.76 13.44 3.04
C VAL A 47 -8.99 14.94 2.89
N ALA A 48 -8.62 15.52 1.73
CA ALA A 48 -8.80 16.96 1.47
C ALA A 48 -10.28 17.34 1.53
N TYR A 49 -11.16 16.58 0.87
CA TYR A 49 -12.60 16.79 0.91
C TYR A 49 -13.15 16.77 2.36
N LEU A 50 -12.87 15.72 3.12
CA LEU A 50 -13.36 15.58 4.48
C LEU A 50 -12.78 16.62 5.45
N PHE A 51 -11.52 17.00 5.23
CA PHE A 51 -10.88 18.04 6.03
C PHE A 51 -11.54 19.39 5.79
N LEU A 52 -11.80 19.75 4.52
CA LEU A 52 -12.48 20.98 4.14
C LEU A 52 -13.91 21.06 4.71
N GLU A 53 -14.65 19.95 4.66
CA GLU A 53 -16.00 19.85 5.25
C GLU A 53 -15.98 20.01 6.78
N ALA A 54 -14.95 19.50 7.45
CA ALA A 54 -14.86 19.53 8.90
C ALA A 54 -14.29 20.83 9.47
N ASN A 55 -13.33 21.47 8.77
CA ASN A 55 -12.52 22.56 9.32
C ASN A 55 -12.50 23.83 8.42
N GLY A 56 -12.99 23.76 7.19
CA GLY A 56 -12.80 24.81 6.19
C GLY A 56 -11.41 24.77 5.55
N LEU A 57 -10.96 25.89 5.01
CA LEU A 57 -9.68 25.97 4.28
C LEU A 57 -8.46 25.67 5.15
N THR A 58 -8.53 26.07 6.42
CA THR A 58 -7.48 25.79 7.43
C THR A 58 -8.12 25.25 8.71
N GLY A 59 -7.44 24.36 9.39
CA GLY A 59 -7.83 23.84 10.70
C GLY A 59 -6.72 24.06 11.72
N ASN A 60 -7.10 24.35 12.95
CA ASN A 60 -6.14 24.47 14.05
C ASN A 60 -5.83 23.08 14.61
N ILE A 61 -4.63 22.56 14.32
CA ILE A 61 -4.14 21.27 14.77
C ILE A 61 -2.98 21.50 15.73
N LEU A 62 -3.19 21.18 17.01
CA LEU A 62 -2.19 21.36 18.08
C LEU A 62 -1.68 22.82 18.18
N GLY A 63 -2.53 23.80 17.93
CA GLY A 63 -2.18 25.21 17.99
C GLY A 63 -1.55 25.80 16.71
N ILE A 64 -1.43 25.01 15.65
CA ILE A 64 -0.89 25.42 14.35
C ILE A 64 -2.00 25.38 13.30
N GLU A 65 -2.17 26.44 12.53
CA GLU A 65 -3.07 26.45 11.37
C GLU A 65 -2.46 25.63 10.23
N MET A 66 -3.20 24.64 9.76
CA MET A 66 -2.76 23.73 8.71
C MET A 66 -3.84 23.59 7.64
N THR A 67 -3.39 23.41 6.39
CA THR A 67 -4.23 23.01 5.25
C THR A 67 -4.32 21.49 5.13
N ALA A 68 -5.28 20.99 4.36
CA ALA A 68 -5.39 19.56 4.06
C ALA A 68 -4.10 18.97 3.43
N ASP A 69 -3.48 19.73 2.50
CA ASP A 69 -2.23 19.28 1.84
C ASP A 69 -1.06 19.20 2.81
N ALA A 70 -0.97 20.14 3.77
CA ALA A 70 0.04 20.09 4.82
C ALA A 70 -0.13 18.83 5.68
N ILE A 71 -1.36 18.53 6.10
CA ILE A 71 -1.67 17.33 6.90
C ILE A 71 -1.32 16.05 6.14
N TRP A 72 -1.70 15.97 4.86
CA TRP A 72 -1.36 14.84 4.02
C TRP A 72 0.16 14.66 3.89
N SER A 73 0.89 15.75 3.68
CA SER A 73 2.36 15.73 3.58
C SER A 73 3.02 15.29 4.88
N TYR A 74 2.51 15.74 6.03
CA TYR A 74 2.98 15.26 7.33
C TYR A 74 2.68 13.79 7.56
N ALA A 75 1.53 13.29 7.14
CA ALA A 75 1.19 11.87 7.26
C ALA A 75 2.15 10.98 6.47
N ILE A 76 2.44 11.35 5.21
CA ILE A 76 3.44 10.65 4.39
C ILE A 76 4.82 10.70 5.05
N THR A 77 5.23 11.88 5.54
CA THR A 77 6.53 12.09 6.16
C THR A 77 6.68 11.24 7.43
N ILE A 78 5.67 11.22 8.31
CA ILE A 78 5.67 10.42 9.53
C ILE A 78 5.78 8.93 9.19
N ALA A 79 4.99 8.47 8.22
CA ALA A 79 5.04 7.08 7.78
C ALA A 79 6.43 6.70 7.21
N ALA A 80 6.99 7.54 6.34
CA ALA A 80 8.31 7.32 5.74
C ALA A 80 9.43 7.33 6.78
N LEU A 81 9.43 8.30 7.71
CA LEU A 81 10.41 8.38 8.79
C LEU A 81 10.32 7.17 9.73
N SER A 82 9.11 6.73 10.05
CA SER A 82 8.91 5.53 10.88
C SER A 82 9.57 4.31 10.26
N VAL A 83 9.38 4.09 8.96
CA VAL A 83 10.03 2.99 8.23
C VAL A 83 11.55 3.21 8.17
N ALA A 84 12.01 4.43 7.86
CA ALA A 84 13.45 4.73 7.75
C ALA A 84 14.21 4.47 9.05
N ILE A 85 13.64 4.85 10.21
CA ILE A 85 14.24 4.62 11.53
C ILE A 85 14.35 3.13 11.86
N VAL A 86 13.32 2.35 11.49
CA VAL A 86 13.27 0.91 11.80
C VAL A 86 13.98 0.05 10.76
N SER A 87 14.17 0.56 9.53
CA SER A 87 14.79 -0.17 8.41
C SER A 87 16.15 -0.81 8.73
N PRO A 88 17.10 -0.16 9.44
CA PRO A 88 18.37 -0.81 9.76
C PRO A 88 18.18 -2.07 10.61
N SER A 89 17.25 -2.02 11.59
CA SER A 89 16.92 -3.19 12.43
C SER A 89 16.23 -4.27 11.59
N PHE A 90 15.34 -3.88 10.70
CA PHE A 90 14.68 -4.81 9.76
C PHE A 90 15.69 -5.44 8.80
N GLY A 91 16.72 -4.72 8.35
CA GLY A 91 17.79 -5.26 7.52
C GLY A 91 18.52 -6.41 8.22
N ILE A 92 18.91 -6.23 9.48
CA ILE A 92 19.57 -7.27 10.29
C ILE A 92 18.66 -8.51 10.47
N ILE A 93 17.36 -8.29 10.67
CA ILE A 93 16.37 -9.38 10.79
C ILE A 93 16.19 -10.06 9.43
N ALA A 94 16.19 -9.31 8.33
CA ALA A 94 16.02 -9.81 6.98
C ALA A 94 17.16 -10.73 6.52
N ASP A 95 18.34 -10.60 7.09
CA ASP A 95 19.47 -11.51 6.83
C ASP A 95 19.24 -12.92 7.40
N ARG A 96 18.35 -13.08 8.36
CA ARG A 96 18.00 -14.37 8.98
C ARG A 96 16.86 -15.02 8.19
N ARG A 97 17.18 -16.02 7.36
CA ARG A 97 16.24 -16.69 6.44
C ARG A 97 14.94 -17.17 7.10
N ALA A 98 15.01 -17.77 8.29
CA ALA A 98 13.85 -18.36 8.98
C ALA A 98 12.80 -17.31 9.38
N ILE A 99 13.18 -16.06 9.63
CA ILE A 99 12.31 -15.03 10.19
C ILE A 99 11.81 -14.06 9.11
N LYS A 100 12.52 -13.97 7.97
CA LYS A 100 12.21 -13.07 6.85
C LYS A 100 10.75 -13.17 6.35
N MET A 101 10.29 -14.37 6.03
CA MET A 101 8.94 -14.61 5.52
C MET A 101 7.85 -14.34 6.56
N TRP A 102 8.16 -14.53 7.83
CA TRP A 102 7.22 -14.28 8.92
C TRP A 102 6.99 -12.76 9.06
N TRP A 103 8.05 -11.97 9.09
CA TRP A 103 7.96 -10.50 9.15
C TRP A 103 7.30 -9.91 7.89
N LEU A 104 7.65 -10.41 6.70
CA LEU A 104 6.99 -10.03 5.45
C LEU A 104 5.47 -10.22 5.57
N LYS A 105 5.01 -11.37 6.04
CA LYS A 105 3.58 -11.66 6.20
C LYS A 105 2.92 -10.73 7.22
N ILE A 106 3.50 -10.56 8.41
CA ILE A 106 2.92 -9.72 9.47
C ILE A 106 2.77 -8.27 8.98
N LEU A 107 3.83 -7.71 8.41
CA LEU A 107 3.80 -6.32 7.94
C LEU A 107 2.85 -6.15 6.75
N THR A 108 2.78 -7.14 5.86
CA THR A 108 1.78 -7.13 4.78
C THR A 108 0.35 -7.17 5.34
N TRP A 109 0.07 -8.02 6.33
CA TRP A 109 -1.24 -8.06 6.98
C TRP A 109 -1.58 -6.78 7.74
N LEU A 110 -0.58 -6.16 8.39
CA LEU A 110 -0.74 -4.86 9.02
C LEU A 110 -1.12 -3.80 7.97
N GLY A 111 -0.42 -3.79 6.85
CA GLY A 111 -0.68 -2.86 5.76
C GLY A 111 -2.05 -3.08 5.09
N ALA A 112 -2.37 -4.33 4.77
CA ALA A 112 -3.66 -4.69 4.19
C ALA A 112 -4.82 -4.42 5.15
N GLY A 113 -4.65 -4.73 6.44
CA GLY A 113 -5.62 -4.44 7.49
C GLY A 113 -5.86 -2.94 7.66
N GLY A 114 -4.79 -2.13 7.71
CA GLY A 114 -4.89 -0.67 7.74
C GLY A 114 -5.64 -0.12 6.53
N THR A 115 -5.35 -0.64 5.33
CA THR A 115 -6.05 -0.27 4.10
C THR A 115 -7.54 -0.63 4.16
N LEU A 116 -7.87 -1.82 4.65
CA LEU A 116 -9.26 -2.23 4.82
C LEU A 116 -10.00 -1.33 5.82
N LEU A 117 -9.34 -0.91 6.90
CA LEU A 117 -9.92 -0.04 7.92
C LEU A 117 -10.23 1.37 7.40
N LEU A 118 -9.63 1.83 6.30
CA LEU A 118 -10.01 3.09 5.65
C LEU A 118 -11.50 3.09 5.24
N ALA A 119 -12.03 1.94 4.84
CA ALA A 119 -13.43 1.80 4.42
C ALA A 119 -14.44 2.07 5.54
N PHE A 120 -14.03 2.07 6.79
CA PHE A 120 -14.89 2.36 7.94
C PHE A 120 -15.02 3.85 8.28
N ALA A 121 -14.28 4.74 7.58
CA ALA A 121 -14.37 6.17 7.79
C ALA A 121 -15.81 6.71 7.73
N PRO A 122 -16.69 6.31 6.77
CA PRO A 122 -18.05 6.82 6.70
C PRO A 122 -18.95 6.48 7.90
N LEU A 123 -18.53 5.53 8.76
CA LEU A 123 -19.27 5.19 9.98
C LEU A 123 -19.00 6.18 11.13
N LEU A 124 -18.02 7.05 10.99
CA LEU A 124 -17.63 8.03 11.99
C LEU A 124 -18.30 9.39 11.71
N PRO A 125 -18.42 10.27 12.73
CA PRO A 125 -18.83 11.65 12.52
C PRO A 125 -17.90 12.36 11.52
N ILE A 126 -18.47 13.21 10.65
CA ILE A 126 -17.73 13.87 9.57
C ILE A 126 -16.50 14.64 10.08
N SER A 127 -16.59 15.23 11.25
CA SER A 127 -15.50 15.97 11.90
C SER A 127 -14.27 15.13 12.24
N THR A 128 -14.41 13.79 12.31
CA THR A 128 -13.35 12.86 12.73
C THR A 128 -12.92 11.92 11.60
N GLN A 129 -13.66 11.88 10.48
CA GLN A 129 -13.37 10.95 9.38
C GLN A 129 -11.98 11.16 8.79
N TRP A 130 -11.58 12.41 8.56
CA TRP A 130 -10.25 12.71 8.01
C TRP A 130 -9.12 12.27 8.95
N VAL A 131 -9.30 12.40 10.26
CA VAL A 131 -8.33 11.92 11.26
C VAL A 131 -8.19 10.40 11.19
N TRP A 132 -9.32 9.69 11.10
CA TRP A 132 -9.32 8.25 10.94
C TRP A 132 -8.57 7.82 9.68
N LEU A 133 -8.82 8.47 8.53
CA LEU A 133 -8.12 8.19 7.28
C LEU A 133 -6.61 8.38 7.42
N ILE A 134 -6.16 9.47 8.04
CA ILE A 134 -4.74 9.75 8.27
C ILE A 134 -4.10 8.65 9.15
N VAL A 135 -4.73 8.32 10.28
CA VAL A 135 -4.20 7.32 11.21
C VAL A 135 -4.11 5.94 10.54
N MET A 136 -5.18 5.50 9.89
CA MET A 136 -5.19 4.19 9.21
C MET A 136 -4.23 4.16 8.02
N PHE A 137 -4.10 5.28 7.28
CA PHE A 137 -3.10 5.42 6.23
C PHE A 137 -1.67 5.27 6.75
N VAL A 138 -1.32 5.92 7.86
CA VAL A 138 0.03 5.81 8.44
C VAL A 138 0.33 4.37 8.82
N PHE A 139 -0.60 3.65 9.45
CA PHE A 139 -0.44 2.23 9.76
C PHE A 139 -0.30 1.37 8.50
N ALA A 140 -1.16 1.60 7.51
CA ALA A 140 -1.10 0.87 6.24
C ALA A 140 0.24 1.09 5.52
N ASN A 141 0.69 2.34 5.46
CA ASN A 141 1.93 2.73 4.79
C ASN A 141 3.17 2.16 5.50
N ILE A 142 3.23 2.23 6.84
CA ILE A 142 4.30 1.60 7.63
C ILE A 142 4.32 0.08 7.39
N GLY A 143 3.16 -0.56 7.40
CA GLY A 143 3.05 -2.00 7.14
C GLY A 143 3.59 -2.38 5.76
N LEU A 144 3.09 -1.78 4.68
CA LEU A 144 3.46 -2.14 3.31
C LEU A 144 4.90 -1.73 2.95
N ASN A 145 5.35 -0.55 3.37
CA ASN A 145 6.72 -0.12 3.11
C ASN A 145 7.74 -0.85 4.02
N GLY A 146 7.38 -1.13 5.27
CA GLY A 146 8.18 -2.00 6.13
C GLY A 146 8.30 -3.42 5.58
N ALA A 147 7.22 -3.98 5.03
CA ALA A 147 7.25 -5.27 4.33
C ALA A 147 8.16 -5.23 3.10
N GLY A 148 8.27 -4.08 2.43
CA GLY A 148 9.15 -3.87 1.28
C GLY A 148 10.62 -4.15 1.57
N VAL A 149 11.10 -3.91 2.80
CA VAL A 149 12.47 -4.25 3.22
C VAL A 149 12.71 -5.75 3.12
N PHE A 150 11.77 -6.56 3.64
CA PHE A 150 11.86 -8.01 3.57
C PHE A 150 11.60 -8.56 2.17
N TYR A 151 10.71 -7.93 1.41
CA TYR A 151 10.45 -8.26 0.01
C TYR A 151 11.70 -8.10 -0.84
N ASN A 152 12.37 -6.95 -0.77
CA ASN A 152 13.60 -6.67 -1.52
C ASN A 152 14.73 -7.64 -1.13
N ALA A 153 14.81 -8.03 0.14
CA ALA A 153 15.76 -9.01 0.63
C ALA A 153 15.52 -10.45 0.14
N LEU A 154 14.42 -10.74 -0.57
CA LEU A 154 14.17 -12.03 -1.20
C LEU A 154 14.85 -12.14 -2.57
N LEU A 155 15.00 -11.05 -3.31
CA LEU A 155 15.52 -11.05 -4.67
C LEU A 155 16.87 -11.79 -4.83
N PRO A 156 17.87 -11.59 -3.94
CA PRO A 156 19.16 -12.30 -4.02
C PRO A 156 19.05 -13.83 -3.94
N HIS A 157 17.90 -14.35 -3.51
CA HIS A 157 17.66 -15.80 -3.34
C HIS A 157 16.73 -16.40 -4.41
N MET A 158 16.33 -15.60 -5.41
CA MET A 158 15.37 -16.02 -6.44
C MET A 158 16.02 -16.56 -7.70
N GLY A 159 17.28 -16.24 -7.94
CA GLY A 159 18.03 -16.65 -9.13
C GLY A 159 19.50 -16.35 -9.04
N GLU A 160 20.24 -16.74 -10.07
CA GLU A 160 21.65 -16.40 -10.23
C GLU A 160 21.82 -14.92 -10.58
N ASP A 161 23.06 -14.39 -10.56
CA ASP A 161 23.30 -12.95 -10.68
C ASP A 161 22.82 -12.37 -12.01
N ASP A 162 22.90 -13.14 -13.10
CA ASP A 162 22.42 -12.78 -14.43
C ASP A 162 20.89 -12.82 -14.58
N GLU A 163 20.19 -13.56 -13.71
CA GLU A 163 18.73 -13.68 -13.73
C GLU A 163 18.04 -12.61 -12.88
N LYS A 164 18.71 -12.05 -11.87
CA LYS A 164 18.12 -11.12 -10.88
C LYS A 164 17.53 -9.88 -11.53
N ASP A 165 18.20 -9.32 -12.52
CA ASP A 165 17.72 -8.15 -13.24
C ASP A 165 16.44 -8.47 -14.02
N ALA A 166 16.38 -9.63 -14.68
CA ALA A 166 15.19 -10.07 -15.40
C ALA A 166 14.01 -10.33 -14.46
N ILE A 167 14.25 -10.92 -13.27
CA ILE A 167 13.23 -11.16 -12.25
C ILE A 167 12.72 -9.83 -11.69
N SER A 168 13.62 -8.91 -11.36
CA SER A 168 13.28 -7.58 -10.86
C SER A 168 12.44 -6.80 -11.89
N ASN A 169 12.88 -6.74 -13.13
CA ASN A 169 12.14 -6.06 -14.20
C ASN A 169 10.76 -6.68 -14.43
N ARG A 170 10.63 -8.01 -14.33
CA ARG A 170 9.33 -8.69 -14.41
C ARG A 170 8.44 -8.29 -13.23
N ALA A 171 8.96 -8.22 -12.01
CA ALA A 171 8.20 -7.80 -10.84
C ALA A 171 7.69 -6.36 -11.01
N PHE A 172 8.55 -5.42 -11.43
CA PHE A 172 8.14 -4.05 -11.74
C PHE A 172 7.05 -3.98 -12.82
N ALA A 173 7.17 -4.77 -13.88
CA ALA A 173 6.14 -4.83 -14.92
C ALA A 173 4.78 -5.29 -14.34
N TYR A 174 4.77 -6.30 -13.48
CA TYR A 174 3.57 -6.73 -12.76
C TYR A 174 3.04 -5.62 -11.85
N GLY A 175 3.92 -4.90 -11.14
CA GLY A 175 3.55 -3.77 -10.30
C GLY A 175 2.86 -2.66 -11.08
N TYR A 176 3.44 -2.21 -12.19
CA TYR A 176 2.84 -1.20 -13.06
C TYR A 176 1.49 -1.63 -13.63
N LEU A 177 1.39 -2.89 -14.08
CA LEU A 177 0.11 -3.42 -14.56
C LEU A 177 -0.93 -3.46 -13.43
N GLY A 178 -0.56 -3.92 -12.22
CA GLY A 178 -1.46 -3.98 -11.09
C GLY A 178 -1.97 -2.62 -10.66
N GLY A 179 -1.06 -1.67 -10.48
CA GLY A 179 -1.39 -0.30 -10.11
C GLY A 179 -2.23 0.40 -11.18
N GLY A 180 -1.83 0.28 -12.45
CA GLY A 180 -2.53 0.89 -13.58
C GLY A 180 -3.94 0.33 -13.78
N LEU A 181 -4.10 -0.99 -13.74
CA LEU A 181 -5.43 -1.62 -13.88
C LEU A 181 -6.37 -1.23 -12.74
N LEU A 182 -5.89 -1.25 -11.49
CA LEU A 182 -6.73 -0.85 -10.36
C LEU A 182 -7.11 0.64 -10.46
N LEU A 183 -6.18 1.50 -10.87
CA LEU A 183 -6.47 2.92 -11.07
C LEU A 183 -7.53 3.14 -12.15
N LEU A 184 -7.47 2.40 -13.26
CA LEU A 184 -8.49 2.45 -14.31
C LEU A 184 -9.86 1.98 -13.81
N VAL A 185 -9.91 0.93 -12.98
CA VAL A 185 -11.16 0.47 -12.35
C VAL A 185 -11.73 1.58 -11.47
N HIS A 186 -10.92 2.18 -10.61
CA HIS A 186 -11.38 3.26 -9.72
C HIS A 186 -11.83 4.49 -10.51
N LEU A 187 -11.10 4.88 -11.56
CA LEU A 187 -11.51 5.98 -12.43
C LEU A 187 -12.86 5.69 -13.08
N GLY A 188 -13.05 4.48 -13.60
CA GLY A 188 -14.33 4.04 -14.15
C GLY A 188 -15.48 4.11 -13.12
N MET A 189 -15.23 3.66 -11.89
CA MET A 189 -16.21 3.75 -10.80
C MET A 189 -16.58 5.20 -10.49
N VAL A 190 -15.59 6.09 -10.35
CA VAL A 190 -15.83 7.52 -10.08
C VAL A 190 -16.64 8.16 -11.21
N MET A 191 -16.28 7.91 -12.47
CA MET A 191 -17.00 8.45 -13.63
C MET A 191 -18.44 7.95 -13.71
N LEU A 192 -18.67 6.64 -13.53
CA LEU A 192 -20.00 6.04 -13.59
C LEU A 192 -20.89 6.53 -12.44
N LEU A 193 -20.37 6.59 -11.21
CA LEU A 193 -21.12 7.09 -10.06
C LEU A 193 -21.43 8.59 -10.19
N SER A 194 -20.50 9.39 -10.71
CA SER A 194 -20.71 10.81 -10.98
C SER A 194 -21.81 11.01 -12.03
N LEU A 195 -21.84 10.22 -13.11
CA LEU A 195 -22.91 10.29 -14.13
C LEU A 195 -24.29 9.93 -13.58
N ILE A 196 -24.37 8.96 -12.65
CA ILE A 196 -25.62 8.60 -12.00
C ILE A 196 -26.16 9.75 -11.14
N HIS A 197 -25.29 10.46 -10.42
CA HIS A 197 -25.70 11.58 -9.56
C HIS A 197 -26.09 12.83 -10.37
N ILE A 198 -25.48 13.07 -11.54
CA ILE A 198 -25.85 14.18 -12.44
C ILE A 198 -27.21 13.94 -13.12
N SER A 199 -27.61 12.68 -13.29
CA SER A 199 -28.87 12.29 -13.93
C SER A 199 -30.08 12.30 -13.00
N GLU A 200 -29.93 12.50 -11.69
CA GLU A 200 -31.07 12.74 -10.81
C GLU A 200 -31.63 14.13 -11.05
N PRO A 201 -32.90 14.28 -11.55
CA PRO A 201 -33.50 15.59 -11.72
C PRO A 201 -33.64 16.24 -10.34
N THR A 202 -33.06 17.44 -10.19
CA THR A 202 -33.32 18.30 -9.05
C THR A 202 -34.82 18.40 -8.85
N ARG A 203 -35.35 17.81 -7.79
CA ARG A 203 -36.77 18.01 -7.42
C ARG A 203 -36.94 19.51 -7.13
N PRO A 204 -37.85 20.21 -7.85
CA PRO A 204 -38.19 21.57 -7.46
C PRO A 204 -38.89 21.52 -6.10
N TYR A 205 -38.45 22.36 -5.18
CA TYR A 205 -39.12 22.62 -3.93
C TYR A 205 -40.40 23.41 -4.16
#